data_b4cf441f8d98bae199a20775fd0a8d91
#
_entry.id   b4cf441f8d98bae199a20775fd0a8d91
#
_cell.length_a   1.000
_cell.length_b   1.000
_cell.length_c   1.000
_cell.angle_alpha   90.00
_cell.angle_beta   90.00
_cell.angle_gamma   90.00
#
_symmetry.space_group_name_H-M   'P 1'
#
loop_
_entity.id
_entity.type
_entity.pdbx_description
1 polymer ?
#
loop_
_entity_poly.entity_id
_entity_poly.type
_entity_poly.pdbx_seq_one_letter_code
_entity_poly.pdbx_strand_id
1 'polypeptide(L)'
;MSNLVEISGVKKGYGISKTVFEDLNLVLPEGKIIGLLGPNGSGKTTLIKMLVGLLQPEKGSIRICGHEVGPESKAVVSYLPERTYFNEYLKIRQLVNMFKDFYADFDETRAYDMMKLLNIDPDMTLKKLSKGNKEKVQLIMVMSRRARLYVLDEPIA
;
A
#
# COMPACT_ATOMS: atom_id res chain seq x y z
N MET A 1 -21.94 3.26 10.05
CA MET A 1 -20.59 2.78 9.68
C MET A 1 -19.74 4.00 9.37
N SER A 2 -18.53 4.05 9.91
CA SER A 2 -17.63 5.16 9.59
C SER A 2 -17.03 4.97 8.19
N ASN A 3 -16.88 6.07 7.45
CA ASN A 3 -16.21 6.06 6.16
C ASN A 3 -14.70 6.05 6.38
N LEU A 4 -14.03 5.06 5.82
CA LEU A 4 -12.57 4.95 5.88
C LEU A 4 -11.91 5.85 4.84
N VAL A 5 -12.46 5.82 3.61
CA VAL A 5 -11.99 6.64 2.49
C VAL A 5 -13.17 7.40 1.90
N GLU A 6 -12.96 8.67 1.65
CA GLU A 6 -13.92 9.55 0.97
C GLU A 6 -13.22 10.28 -0.19
N ILE A 7 -13.75 10.12 -1.38
CA ILE A 7 -13.28 10.73 -2.61
C ILE A 7 -14.41 11.57 -3.16
N SER A 8 -14.18 12.85 -3.41
CA SER A 8 -15.20 13.79 -3.86
C SER A 8 -14.70 14.63 -5.03
N GLY A 9 -15.39 14.56 -6.15
CA GLY A 9 -15.17 15.39 -7.33
C GLY A 9 -13.77 15.29 -7.93
N VAL A 10 -13.10 14.13 -7.81
CA VAL A 10 -11.70 14.00 -8.21
C VAL A 10 -11.56 13.96 -9.72
N LYS A 11 -10.78 14.93 -10.22
CA LYS A 11 -10.27 14.96 -11.60
C LYS A 11 -8.79 14.60 -11.63
N LYS A 12 -8.40 13.74 -12.57
CA LYS A 12 -7.01 13.38 -12.82
C LYS A 12 -6.80 13.01 -14.28
N GLY A 13 -5.74 13.57 -14.87
CA GLY A 13 -5.29 13.25 -16.21
C GLY A 13 -3.77 13.17 -16.31
N TYR A 14 -3.29 12.83 -17.50
CA TYR A 14 -1.88 12.82 -17.86
C TYR A 14 -1.70 13.60 -19.17
N GLY A 15 -1.07 14.77 -19.07
CA GLY A 15 -0.90 15.67 -20.22
C GLY A 15 -2.23 16.25 -20.74
N ILE A 16 -2.22 16.74 -21.97
CA ILE A 16 -3.35 17.48 -22.55
C ILE A 16 -4.48 16.57 -23.02
N SER A 17 -4.21 15.30 -23.32
CA SER A 17 -5.13 14.44 -24.07
C SER A 17 -5.66 13.20 -23.32
N LYS A 18 -5.15 12.87 -22.13
CA LYS A 18 -5.55 11.64 -21.43
C LYS A 18 -6.15 11.95 -20.05
N THR A 19 -7.46 12.10 -19.99
CA THR A 19 -8.17 12.10 -18.72
C THR A 19 -8.40 10.68 -18.24
N VAL A 20 -8.10 10.44 -16.96
CA VAL A 20 -8.33 9.16 -16.28
C VAL A 20 -9.63 9.23 -15.47
N PHE A 21 -9.81 10.31 -14.71
CA PHE A 21 -11.02 10.59 -13.96
C PHE A 21 -11.47 12.02 -14.23
N GLU A 22 -12.76 12.22 -14.53
CA GLU A 22 -13.36 13.56 -14.71
C GLU A 22 -14.02 14.06 -13.43
N ASP A 23 -14.76 13.19 -12.75
CA ASP A 23 -15.52 13.50 -11.53
C ASP A 23 -15.70 12.22 -10.71
N LEU A 24 -14.60 11.70 -10.16
CA LEU A 24 -14.65 10.48 -9.37
C LEU A 24 -15.19 10.79 -7.97
N ASN A 25 -16.29 10.10 -7.63
CA ASN A 25 -16.90 10.13 -6.31
C ASN A 25 -16.97 8.70 -5.78
N LEU A 26 -16.39 8.44 -4.62
CA LEU A 26 -16.33 7.10 -4.04
C LEU A 26 -16.22 7.18 -2.53
N VAL A 27 -16.96 6.30 -1.85
CA VAL A 27 -16.87 6.13 -0.39
C VAL A 27 -16.57 4.66 -0.09
N LEU A 28 -15.53 4.41 0.68
CA LEU A 28 -15.17 3.06 1.13
C LEU A 28 -15.40 2.97 2.65
N PRO A 29 -16.28 2.06 3.09
CA PRO A 29 -16.55 1.85 4.50
C PRO A 29 -15.39 1.11 5.19
N GLU A 30 -15.29 1.29 6.49
CA GLU A 30 -14.36 0.55 7.34
C GLU A 30 -14.74 -0.93 7.49
N GLY A 31 -13.74 -1.79 7.72
CA GLY A 31 -13.95 -3.22 8.00
C GLY A 31 -14.36 -4.05 6.79
N LYS A 32 -14.06 -3.61 5.58
CA LYS A 32 -14.37 -4.33 4.34
C LYS A 32 -13.13 -4.68 3.55
N ILE A 33 -13.18 -5.79 2.82
CA ILE A 33 -12.24 -6.13 1.77
C ILE A 33 -12.89 -5.72 0.45
N ILE A 34 -12.21 -4.86 -0.30
CA ILE A 34 -12.75 -4.27 -1.52
C ILE A 34 -11.82 -4.60 -2.68
N GLY A 35 -12.36 -5.25 -3.71
CA GLY A 35 -11.67 -5.52 -4.95
C GLY A 35 -11.83 -4.38 -5.95
N LEU A 36 -10.71 -3.84 -6.44
CA LEU A 36 -10.68 -2.85 -7.51
C LEU A 36 -10.44 -3.56 -8.85
N LEU A 37 -11.48 -3.73 -9.63
CA LEU A 37 -11.45 -4.48 -10.88
C LEU A 37 -11.60 -3.57 -12.10
N GLY A 38 -10.95 -3.94 -13.18
CA GLY A 38 -11.04 -3.22 -14.45
C GLY A 38 -9.91 -3.59 -15.40
N PRO A 39 -10.03 -3.27 -16.69
CA PRO A 39 -8.98 -3.52 -17.68
C PRO A 39 -7.72 -2.68 -17.41
N ASN A 40 -6.62 -3.06 -18.04
CA ASN A 40 -5.39 -2.26 -18.01
C ASN A 40 -5.67 -0.87 -18.61
N GLY A 41 -5.17 0.16 -17.94
CA GLY A 41 -5.40 1.56 -18.33
C GLY A 41 -6.72 2.18 -17.87
N SER A 42 -7.54 1.46 -17.07
CA SER A 42 -8.79 1.99 -16.51
C SER A 42 -8.61 2.98 -15.35
N GLY A 43 -7.38 3.18 -14.87
CA GLY A 43 -7.08 4.11 -13.79
C GLY A 43 -6.86 3.47 -12.41
N LYS A 44 -6.88 2.14 -12.28
CA LYS A 44 -6.67 1.45 -10.98
C LYS A 44 -5.40 1.92 -10.27
N THR A 45 -4.27 1.81 -10.94
CA THR A 45 -2.96 2.24 -10.38
C THR A 45 -2.92 3.74 -10.10
N THR A 46 -3.60 4.56 -10.91
CA THR A 46 -3.72 6.01 -10.67
C THR A 46 -4.49 6.28 -9.39
N LEU A 47 -5.61 5.60 -9.17
CA LEU A 47 -6.39 5.72 -7.93
C LEU A 47 -5.56 5.29 -6.72
N ILE A 48 -4.91 4.12 -6.80
CA ILE A 48 -4.04 3.63 -5.74
C ILE A 48 -2.94 4.65 -5.40
N LYS A 49 -2.25 5.18 -6.40
CA LYS A 49 -1.19 6.19 -6.20
C LYS A 49 -1.71 7.48 -5.56
N MET A 50 -2.93 7.88 -5.87
CA MET A 50 -3.55 9.04 -5.21
C MET A 50 -3.90 8.72 -3.75
N LEU A 51 -4.44 7.54 -3.44
CA LEU A 51 -4.73 7.12 -2.06
C LEU A 51 -3.49 7.07 -1.17
N VAL A 52 -2.37 6.61 -1.70
CA VAL A 52 -1.10 6.52 -0.94
C VAL A 52 -0.25 7.81 -1.00
N GLY A 53 -0.74 8.83 -1.69
CA GLY A 53 -0.07 10.14 -1.76
C GLY A 53 1.16 10.18 -2.66
N LEU A 54 1.25 9.29 -3.64
CA LEU A 54 2.28 9.32 -4.70
C LEU A 54 1.86 10.19 -5.89
N LEU A 55 0.58 10.43 -6.05
CA LEU A 55 0.00 11.35 -7.02
C LEU A 55 -1.00 12.27 -6.33
N GLN A 56 -1.17 13.47 -6.87
CA GLN A 56 -2.21 14.38 -6.41
C GLN A 56 -3.31 14.54 -7.46
N PRO A 57 -4.57 14.66 -7.07
CA PRO A 57 -5.65 15.02 -7.98
C PRO A 57 -5.44 16.47 -8.49
N GLU A 58 -5.95 16.75 -9.69
CA GLU A 58 -5.98 18.11 -10.25
C GLU A 58 -7.10 18.93 -9.64
N LYS A 59 -8.21 18.27 -9.31
CA LYS A 59 -9.38 18.84 -8.61
C LYS A 59 -9.97 17.81 -7.69
N GLY A 60 -10.82 18.29 -6.77
CA GLY A 60 -11.48 17.44 -5.80
C GLY A 60 -10.62 17.13 -4.58
N SER A 61 -11.10 16.23 -3.74
CA SER A 61 -10.42 15.87 -2.50
C SER A 61 -10.48 14.38 -2.23
N ILE A 62 -9.45 13.89 -1.53
CA ILE A 62 -9.38 12.53 -1.03
C ILE A 62 -9.07 12.60 0.46
N ARG A 63 -9.90 11.95 1.27
CA ARG A 63 -9.71 11.84 2.72
C ARG A 63 -9.64 10.39 3.16
N ILE A 64 -8.75 10.11 4.10
CA ILE A 64 -8.59 8.79 4.72
C ILE A 64 -8.66 8.99 6.23
N CYS A 65 -9.59 8.30 6.89
CA CYS A 65 -9.90 8.50 8.31
C CYS A 65 -10.18 9.98 8.64
N GLY A 66 -10.82 10.73 7.73
CA GLY A 66 -11.11 12.16 7.89
C GLY A 66 -9.95 13.11 7.58
N HIS A 67 -8.73 12.62 7.40
CA HIS A 67 -7.55 13.43 7.05
C HIS A 67 -7.34 13.51 5.54
N GLU A 68 -6.97 14.67 5.03
CA GLU A 68 -6.51 14.78 3.66
C GLU A 68 -5.25 13.94 3.41
N VAL A 69 -5.02 13.55 2.15
CA VAL A 69 -3.84 12.75 1.81
C VAL A 69 -2.56 13.53 2.10
N GLY A 70 -1.80 13.07 3.09
CA GLY A 70 -0.61 13.73 3.60
C GLY A 70 0.08 12.91 4.71
N PRO A 71 0.88 13.53 5.57
CA PRO A 71 1.60 12.83 6.63
C PRO A 71 0.68 12.02 7.56
N GLU A 72 -0.47 12.58 7.96
CA GLU A 72 -1.43 11.96 8.88
C GLU A 72 -2.10 10.73 8.25
N SER A 73 -2.54 10.84 7.00
CA SER A 73 -3.12 9.70 6.28
C SER A 73 -2.08 8.60 6.02
N LYS A 74 -0.83 8.98 5.70
CA LYS A 74 0.27 8.01 5.48
C LYS A 74 0.60 7.22 6.74
N ALA A 75 0.42 7.79 7.92
CA ALA A 75 0.62 7.07 9.19
C ALA A 75 -0.34 5.89 9.36
N VAL A 76 -1.54 5.96 8.78
CA VAL A 76 -2.59 4.94 8.91
C VAL A 76 -2.78 4.08 7.65
N VAL A 77 -2.00 4.32 6.61
CA VAL A 77 -2.03 3.54 5.35
C VAL A 77 -0.81 2.65 5.24
N SER A 78 -1.04 1.37 4.95
CA SER A 78 0.01 0.42 4.60
C SER A 78 -0.13 0.03 3.12
N TYR A 79 0.95 0.14 2.36
CA TYR A 79 0.93 -0.01 0.91
C TYR A 79 1.88 -1.10 0.43
N LEU A 80 1.37 -2.00 -0.38
CA LEU A 80 2.14 -2.98 -1.14
C LEU A 80 2.14 -2.57 -2.61
N PRO A 81 3.26 -2.04 -3.14
CA PRO A 81 3.37 -1.71 -4.55
C PRO A 81 3.52 -2.97 -5.41
N GLU A 82 3.17 -2.86 -6.70
CA GLU A 82 3.37 -3.92 -7.70
C GLU A 82 4.82 -4.41 -7.76
N ARG A 83 5.79 -3.51 -7.56
CA ARG A 83 7.22 -3.84 -7.55
C ARG A 83 7.86 -3.45 -6.25
N THR A 84 8.72 -4.33 -5.75
CA THR A 84 9.54 -4.00 -4.57
C THR A 84 10.67 -3.04 -4.93
N TYR A 85 10.95 -2.12 -4.00
CA TYR A 85 12.11 -1.22 -4.05
C TYR A 85 13.10 -1.51 -2.92
N PHE A 86 12.98 -2.66 -2.26
CA PHE A 86 13.89 -3.02 -1.19
C PHE A 86 15.29 -3.33 -1.75
N ASN A 87 16.30 -2.88 -1.03
CA ASN A 87 17.68 -3.24 -1.34
C ASN A 87 17.87 -4.76 -1.16
N GLU A 88 18.18 -5.45 -2.26
CA GLU A 88 18.32 -6.91 -2.28
C GLU A 88 19.46 -7.46 -1.42
N TYR A 89 20.43 -6.64 -1.06
CA TYR A 89 21.57 -7.04 -0.23
C TYR A 89 21.26 -6.99 1.26
N LEU A 90 20.14 -6.42 1.68
CA LEU A 90 19.70 -6.45 3.06
C LEU A 90 19.27 -7.85 3.47
N LYS A 91 19.62 -8.24 4.70
CA LYS A 91 18.97 -9.35 5.37
C LYS A 91 17.54 -8.96 5.74
N ILE A 92 16.64 -9.95 5.76
CA ILE A 92 15.23 -9.71 6.13
C ILE A 92 15.13 -9.09 7.53
N ARG A 93 15.96 -9.53 8.48
CA ARG A 93 16.05 -8.94 9.82
C ARG A 93 16.39 -7.44 9.81
N GLN A 94 17.25 -7.00 8.90
CA GLN A 94 17.59 -5.58 8.74
C GLN A 94 16.40 -4.80 8.17
N LEU A 95 15.64 -5.42 7.25
CA LEU A 95 14.40 -4.83 6.74
C LEU A 95 13.34 -4.67 7.84
N VAL A 96 13.19 -5.67 8.73
CA VAL A 96 12.31 -5.57 9.91
C VAL A 96 12.71 -4.39 10.79
N ASN A 97 14.00 -4.25 11.12
CA ASN A 97 14.49 -3.14 11.93
C ASN A 97 14.21 -1.80 11.27
N MET A 98 14.43 -1.69 9.95
CA MET A 98 14.14 -0.47 9.20
C MET A 98 12.64 -0.10 9.27
N PHE A 99 11.74 -1.07 9.09
CA PHE A 99 10.31 -0.82 9.22
C PHE A 99 9.90 -0.40 10.62
N LYS A 100 10.48 -1.01 11.65
CA LYS A 100 10.28 -0.63 13.06
C LYS A 100 10.72 0.80 13.34
N ASP A 101 11.82 1.24 12.73
CA ASP A 101 12.31 2.61 12.90
C ASP A 101 11.45 3.64 12.17
N PHE A 102 10.91 3.28 10.99
CA PHE A 102 10.09 4.19 10.18
C PHE A 102 8.61 4.24 10.59
N TYR A 103 8.06 3.15 11.09
CA TYR A 103 6.63 3.02 11.36
C TYR A 103 6.36 2.70 12.82
N ALA A 104 5.84 3.66 13.56
CA ALA A 104 5.49 3.50 14.97
C ALA A 104 4.45 2.39 15.23
N ASP A 105 3.64 2.06 14.22
CA ASP A 105 2.61 1.02 14.26
C ASP A 105 3.09 -0.36 13.77
N PHE A 106 4.40 -0.54 13.52
CA PHE A 106 4.94 -1.80 13.06
C PHE A 106 5.04 -2.83 14.20
N ASP A 107 4.45 -4.00 13.99
CA ASP A 107 4.43 -5.11 14.92
C ASP A 107 5.53 -6.13 14.56
N GLU A 108 6.69 -5.99 15.20
CA GLU A 108 7.86 -6.85 15.00
C GLU A 108 7.56 -8.32 15.32
N THR A 109 6.84 -8.57 16.40
CA THR A 109 6.48 -9.95 16.83
C THR A 109 5.64 -10.61 15.74
N ARG A 110 4.63 -9.92 15.24
CA ARG A 110 3.80 -10.40 14.14
C ARG A 110 4.60 -10.70 12.88
N ALA A 111 5.59 -9.87 12.54
CA ALA A 111 6.45 -10.08 11.39
C ALA A 111 7.23 -11.40 11.51
N TYR A 112 7.86 -11.65 12.65
CA TYR A 112 8.62 -12.89 12.87
C TYR A 112 7.70 -14.12 12.97
N ASP A 113 6.53 -14.02 13.55
CA ASP A 113 5.55 -15.11 13.60
C ASP A 113 5.08 -15.50 12.20
N MET A 114 4.82 -14.52 11.33
CA MET A 114 4.47 -14.77 9.94
C MET A 114 5.64 -15.38 9.14
N MET A 115 6.88 -14.94 9.39
CA MET A 115 8.07 -15.54 8.78
C MET A 115 8.19 -17.01 9.17
N LYS A 116 8.02 -17.34 10.45
CA LYS A 116 8.03 -18.71 10.94
C LYS A 116 6.94 -19.56 10.28
N LEU A 117 5.72 -19.04 10.19
CA LEU A 117 4.59 -19.73 9.55
C LEU A 117 4.85 -19.99 8.06
N LEU A 118 5.50 -19.08 7.36
CA LEU A 118 5.79 -19.19 5.93
C LEU A 118 7.16 -19.78 5.60
N ASN A 119 7.89 -20.29 6.60
CA ASN A 119 9.24 -20.87 6.48
C ASN A 119 10.24 -19.90 5.82
N ILE A 120 10.25 -18.66 6.25
CA ILE A 120 11.19 -17.63 5.81
C ILE A 120 12.26 -17.45 6.88
N ASP A 121 13.52 -17.67 6.52
CA ASP A 121 14.66 -17.42 7.40
C ASP A 121 15.00 -15.93 7.42
N PRO A 122 14.87 -15.23 8.58
CA PRO A 122 15.13 -13.80 8.69
C PRO A 122 16.62 -13.43 8.48
N ASP A 123 17.53 -14.36 8.55
CA ASP A 123 18.96 -14.12 8.34
C ASP A 123 19.40 -14.24 6.87
N MET A 124 18.49 -14.64 5.98
CA MET A 124 18.74 -14.63 4.54
C MET A 124 18.69 -13.19 3.98
N THR A 125 19.50 -12.95 2.96
CA THR A 125 19.40 -11.73 2.14
C THR A 125 18.27 -11.84 1.12
N LEU A 126 17.62 -10.72 0.80
CA LEU A 126 16.55 -10.70 -0.20
C LEU A 126 17.02 -11.25 -1.57
N LYS A 127 18.27 -10.99 -1.95
CA LYS A 127 18.86 -11.49 -3.20
C LYS A 127 18.82 -13.01 -3.34
N LYS A 128 18.96 -13.74 -2.23
CA LYS A 128 18.96 -15.21 -2.21
C LYS A 128 17.57 -15.84 -2.24
N LEU A 129 16.52 -15.05 -2.10
CA LEU A 129 15.16 -15.55 -2.11
C LEU A 129 14.65 -15.78 -3.54
N SER A 130 13.80 -16.79 -3.70
CA SER A 130 12.97 -16.92 -4.91
C SER A 130 12.03 -15.73 -5.06
N LYS A 131 11.50 -15.50 -6.28
CA LYS A 131 10.51 -14.44 -6.53
C LYS A 131 9.33 -14.56 -5.54
N GLY A 132 8.75 -15.75 -5.40
CA GLY A 132 7.62 -15.96 -4.50
C GLY A 132 7.96 -15.70 -3.02
N ASN A 133 9.16 -16.01 -2.57
CA ASN A 133 9.59 -15.71 -1.20
C ASN A 133 9.84 -14.21 -0.99
N LYS A 134 10.33 -13.49 -2.01
CA LYS A 134 10.42 -12.02 -1.97
C LYS A 134 9.02 -11.39 -1.82
N GLU A 135 8.03 -11.88 -2.57
CA GLU A 135 6.64 -11.43 -2.49
C GLU A 135 6.04 -11.70 -1.09
N LYS A 136 6.30 -12.88 -0.52
CA LYS A 136 5.91 -13.20 0.87
C LYS A 136 6.53 -12.22 1.87
N VAL A 137 7.82 -11.92 1.77
CA VAL A 137 8.49 -10.96 2.67
C VAL A 137 7.85 -9.57 2.56
N GLN A 138 7.56 -9.09 1.35
CA GLN A 138 6.87 -7.82 1.15
C GLN A 138 5.51 -7.80 1.84
N LEU A 139 4.72 -8.86 1.64
CA LEU A 139 3.41 -8.99 2.25
C LEU A 139 3.52 -9.02 3.79
N ILE A 140 4.50 -9.74 4.33
CA ILE A 140 4.76 -9.75 5.78
C ILE A 140 5.04 -8.33 6.30
N MET A 141 5.89 -7.56 5.63
CA MET A 141 6.20 -6.19 6.05
C MET A 141 4.95 -5.30 6.06
N VAL A 142 4.17 -5.35 5.00
CA VAL A 142 2.94 -4.56 4.88
C VAL A 142 1.89 -4.97 5.91
N MET A 143 1.66 -6.28 6.10
CA MET A 143 0.64 -6.81 7.00
C MET A 143 1.05 -6.76 8.47
N SER A 144 2.32 -6.53 8.77
CA SER A 144 2.81 -6.35 10.14
C SER A 144 2.67 -4.93 10.66
N ARG A 145 2.23 -3.97 9.84
CA ARG A 145 1.76 -2.68 10.31
C ARG A 145 0.34 -2.81 10.87
N ARG A 146 0.01 -2.00 11.87
CA ARG A 146 -1.37 -1.87 12.42
C ARG A 146 -2.10 -0.72 11.73
N ALA A 147 -2.08 -0.73 10.40
CA ALA A 147 -2.73 0.28 9.59
C ALA A 147 -4.26 0.17 9.63
N ARG A 148 -4.93 1.28 9.29
CA ARG A 148 -6.39 1.35 9.13
C ARG A 148 -6.81 1.01 7.69
N LEU A 149 -5.96 1.33 6.72
CA LEU A 149 -6.14 1.03 5.29
C LEU A 149 -4.93 0.27 4.76
N TYR A 150 -5.18 -0.91 4.21
CA TYR A 150 -4.20 -1.67 3.45
C TYR A 150 -4.50 -1.56 1.96
N VAL A 151 -3.55 -1.07 1.20
CA VAL A 151 -3.65 -0.91 -0.26
C VAL A 151 -2.68 -1.88 -0.91
N LEU A 152 -3.20 -2.82 -1.69
CA LEU A 152 -2.40 -3.85 -2.36
C LEU A 152 -2.55 -3.68 -3.87
N ASP A 153 -1.44 -3.43 -4.55
CA ASP A 153 -1.40 -3.26 -6.01
C ASP A 153 -0.83 -4.53 -6.65
N GLU A 154 -1.70 -5.33 -7.27
CA GLU A 154 -1.37 -6.63 -7.88
C GLU A 154 -0.53 -7.53 -6.95
N PRO A 155 -1.07 -7.92 -5.77
CA PRO A 155 -0.29 -8.59 -4.72
C PRO A 155 0.21 -9.99 -5.10
N ILE A 156 -0.32 -10.56 -6.18
CA ILE A 156 0.05 -11.89 -6.70
C ILE A 156 0.09 -11.79 -8.23
N ALA A 157 1.25 -11.99 -8.82
CA ALA A 157 1.46 -12.06 -10.26
C ALA A 157 1.94 -13.46 -10.67
#